data_c7412e378bc3c718f4b22e60649b31f8
#
_entry.id   c7412e378bc3c718f4b22e60649b31f8
#
_cell.length_a   1.000
_cell.length_b   1.000
_cell.length_c   1.000
_cell.angle_alpha   90.00
_cell.angle_beta   90.00
_cell.angle_gamma   90.00
#
_symmetry.space_group_name_H-M   'P 1'
#
loop_
_entity.id
_entity.type
_entity.pdbx_description
1 polymer ?
#
loop_
_entity_poly.entity_id
_entity_poly.type
_entity_poly.pdbx_seq_one_letter_code
_entity_poly.pdbx_strand_id
1 'polypeptide(L)'
;MSFKKILVVCVGNICRSPIGEALLQQQHPNLTVKSAGLSALVGEGADEKAIQAMDEWDVDIRSHRAQQLTQELMQTFDLVLCMSKDQESWMKQNYSSQRGKVYRIGHWINENVADPYKLPIDKFYESRHVLSRAVESWKDKLA
;
A
#
# COMPACT_ATOMS: atom_id res chain seq x y z
N MET A 1 11.96 -17.75 3.17
CA MET A 1 10.59 -17.66 2.67
C MET A 1 10.53 -16.72 1.48
N SER A 2 9.82 -17.11 0.44
CA SER A 2 9.80 -16.39 -0.84
C SER A 2 8.42 -15.80 -1.08
N PHE A 3 8.33 -14.48 -1.19
CA PHE A 3 7.09 -13.78 -1.54
C PHE A 3 7.12 -13.45 -3.03
N LYS A 4 6.06 -13.78 -3.76
CA LYS A 4 5.94 -13.49 -5.19
C LYS A 4 4.86 -12.47 -5.48
N LYS A 5 3.79 -12.45 -4.67
CA LYS A 5 2.64 -11.58 -4.86
C LYS A 5 2.39 -10.77 -3.61
N ILE A 6 2.42 -9.44 -3.73
CA ILE A 6 2.26 -8.51 -2.61
C ILE A 6 1.06 -7.60 -2.87
N LEU A 7 0.21 -7.47 -1.87
CA LEU A 7 -0.95 -6.58 -1.92
C LEU A 7 -0.75 -5.45 -0.92
N VAL A 8 -0.88 -4.21 -1.39
CA VAL A 8 -0.78 -3.01 -0.55
C VAL A 8 -2.19 -2.48 -0.31
N VAL A 9 -2.56 -2.27 0.96
CA VAL A 9 -3.93 -1.94 1.34
C VAL A 9 -3.98 -0.62 2.11
N CYS A 10 -4.92 0.26 1.72
CA CYS A 10 -5.28 1.43 2.52
C CYS A 10 -6.81 1.51 2.57
N VAL A 11 -7.38 2.65 2.98
CA VAL A 11 -8.84 2.74 3.08
C VAL A 11 -9.49 2.86 1.71
N GLY A 12 -9.24 3.96 1.00
CA GLY A 12 -9.92 4.26 -0.27
C GLY A 12 -9.26 3.70 -1.51
N ASN A 13 -8.02 3.25 -1.40
CA ASN A 13 -7.19 2.76 -2.51
C ASN A 13 -6.95 3.84 -3.58
N ILE A 14 -6.83 5.10 -3.17
CA ILE A 14 -6.54 6.21 -4.09
C ILE A 14 -5.34 7.07 -3.67
N CYS A 15 -4.86 6.97 -2.43
CA CYS A 15 -3.74 7.77 -1.94
C CYS A 15 -2.53 6.92 -1.56
N ARG A 16 -2.55 6.34 -0.35
CA ARG A 16 -1.38 5.64 0.21
C ARG A 16 -1.02 4.36 -0.51
N SER A 17 -1.99 3.50 -0.79
CA SER A 17 -1.70 2.22 -1.40
C SER A 17 -1.23 2.31 -2.85
N PRO A 18 -1.76 3.23 -3.70
CA PRO A 18 -1.17 3.41 -5.03
C PRO A 18 0.29 3.84 -5.00
N ILE A 19 0.65 4.71 -4.06
CA ILE A 19 2.05 5.15 -3.90
C ILE A 19 2.92 3.97 -3.44
N GLY A 20 2.48 3.26 -2.41
CA GLY A 20 3.21 2.09 -1.89
C GLY A 20 3.38 1.00 -2.94
N GLU A 21 2.32 0.72 -3.69
CA GLU A 21 2.36 -0.25 -4.79
C GLU A 21 3.42 0.13 -5.82
N ALA A 22 3.41 1.38 -6.27
CA ALA A 22 4.34 1.85 -7.30
C ALA A 22 5.78 1.79 -6.84
N LEU A 23 6.06 2.19 -5.60
CA LEU A 23 7.41 2.16 -5.04
C LEU A 23 7.92 0.72 -4.87
N LEU A 24 7.07 -0.18 -4.38
CA LEU A 24 7.43 -1.60 -4.25
C LEU A 24 7.67 -2.24 -5.61
N GLN A 25 6.81 -1.98 -6.58
CA GLN A 25 6.95 -2.56 -7.92
C GLN A 25 8.23 -2.07 -8.59
N GLN A 26 8.57 -0.79 -8.42
CA GLN A 26 9.79 -0.21 -8.96
C GLN A 26 11.04 -0.87 -8.37
N GLN A 27 11.03 -1.12 -7.06
CA GLN A 27 12.17 -1.74 -6.38
C GLN A 27 12.26 -3.25 -6.64
N HIS A 28 11.11 -3.89 -6.90
CA HIS A 28 11.02 -5.35 -7.09
C HIS A 28 10.30 -5.67 -8.40
N PRO A 29 10.93 -5.43 -9.56
CA PRO A 29 10.25 -5.60 -10.84
C PRO A 29 9.84 -7.05 -11.16
N ASN A 30 10.43 -8.03 -10.48
CA ASN A 30 10.09 -9.43 -10.67
C ASN A 30 8.91 -9.91 -9.83
N LEU A 31 8.42 -9.08 -8.89
CA LEU A 31 7.29 -9.42 -8.06
C LEU A 31 5.99 -8.87 -8.67
N THR A 32 4.87 -9.50 -8.36
CA THR A 32 3.56 -8.97 -8.69
C THR A 32 3.08 -8.13 -7.52
N VAL A 33 2.97 -6.82 -7.72
CA VAL A 33 2.50 -5.89 -6.68
C VAL A 33 1.20 -5.25 -7.13
N LYS A 34 0.17 -5.37 -6.30
CA LYS A 34 -1.14 -4.76 -6.54
C LYS A 34 -1.59 -4.03 -5.29
N SER A 35 -2.72 -3.36 -5.36
CA SER A 35 -3.29 -2.66 -4.20
C SER A 35 -4.80 -2.78 -4.17
N ALA A 36 -5.37 -2.56 -2.99
CA ALA A 36 -6.82 -2.60 -2.77
C ALA A 36 -7.19 -1.72 -1.60
N GLY A 37 -8.47 -1.49 -1.37
CA GLY A 37 -8.96 -0.67 -0.27
C GLY A 37 -9.92 -1.39 0.63
N LEU A 38 -9.90 -1.04 1.92
CA LEU A 38 -10.85 -1.57 2.91
C LEU A 38 -12.26 -1.07 2.62
N SER A 39 -12.37 0.17 2.15
CA SER A 39 -13.60 0.81 1.68
C SER A 39 -13.24 1.58 0.42
N ALA A 40 -12.94 0.85 -0.65
CA ALA A 40 -12.38 1.43 -1.86
C ALA A 40 -13.37 2.31 -2.61
N LEU A 41 -12.86 3.39 -3.20
CA LEU A 41 -13.59 4.21 -4.16
C LEU A 41 -13.47 3.54 -5.53
N VAL A 42 -14.14 2.43 -5.69
CA VAL A 42 -13.98 1.49 -6.81
C VAL A 42 -14.05 2.18 -8.17
N GLY A 43 -13.06 1.94 -9.01
CA GLY A 43 -13.00 2.50 -10.36
C GLY A 43 -12.36 3.86 -10.46
N GLU A 44 -12.18 4.56 -9.33
CA GLU A 44 -11.52 5.87 -9.36
C GLU A 44 -10.01 5.74 -9.53
N GLY A 45 -9.41 6.72 -10.19
CA GLY A 45 -7.96 6.82 -10.33
C GLY A 45 -7.32 7.26 -9.02
N ALA A 46 -6.00 7.34 -9.01
CA ALA A 46 -5.27 7.89 -7.88
C ALA A 46 -5.67 9.36 -7.66
N ASP A 47 -5.66 9.78 -6.39
CA ASP A 47 -5.92 11.18 -6.03
C ASP A 47 -4.94 12.10 -6.77
N GLU A 48 -5.43 13.26 -7.25
CA GLU A 48 -4.60 14.19 -8.02
C GLU A 48 -3.36 14.62 -7.25
N LYS A 49 -3.47 14.80 -5.93
CA LYS A 49 -2.33 15.19 -5.10
C LYS A 49 -1.32 14.05 -4.95
N ALA A 50 -1.80 12.79 -4.94
CA ALA A 50 -0.92 11.63 -4.96
C ALA A 50 -0.16 11.57 -6.28
N ILE A 51 -0.86 11.80 -7.40
CA ILE A 51 -0.23 11.86 -8.73
C ILE A 51 0.85 12.95 -8.76
N GLN A 52 0.51 14.15 -8.28
CA GLN A 52 1.44 15.28 -8.23
C GLN A 52 2.68 14.95 -7.39
N ALA A 53 2.50 14.35 -6.23
CA ALA A 53 3.60 13.97 -5.36
C ALA A 53 4.54 12.96 -6.04
N MET A 54 3.98 12.00 -6.76
CA MET A 54 4.77 10.96 -7.42
C MET A 54 5.39 11.44 -8.72
N ASP A 55 4.76 12.41 -9.41
CA ASP A 55 5.37 13.02 -10.60
C ASP A 55 6.72 13.67 -10.26
N GLU A 56 6.87 14.22 -9.05
CA GLU A 56 8.16 14.79 -8.63
C GLU A 56 9.27 13.75 -8.56
N TRP A 57 8.92 12.48 -8.41
CA TRP A 57 9.88 11.37 -8.37
C TRP A 57 9.91 10.58 -9.67
N ASP A 58 9.30 11.12 -10.72
CA ASP A 58 9.19 10.47 -12.05
C ASP A 58 8.51 9.11 -11.99
N VAL A 59 7.52 8.97 -11.10
CA VAL A 59 6.72 7.75 -10.96
C VAL A 59 5.28 8.07 -11.36
N ASP A 60 4.83 7.47 -12.46
CA ASP A 60 3.47 7.72 -12.99
C ASP A 60 2.47 6.71 -12.41
N ILE A 61 1.50 7.21 -11.68
CA ILE A 61 0.43 6.38 -11.10
C ILE A 61 -0.94 6.67 -11.73
N ARG A 62 -0.98 7.30 -12.91
CA ARG A 62 -2.24 7.68 -13.57
C ARG A 62 -3.07 6.49 -14.05
N SER A 63 -2.44 5.36 -14.31
CA SER A 63 -3.17 4.15 -14.74
C SER A 63 -3.88 3.43 -13.61
N HIS A 64 -3.61 3.81 -12.36
CA HIS A 64 -4.22 3.17 -11.20
C HIS A 64 -5.75 3.27 -11.23
N ARG A 65 -6.42 2.19 -10.82
CA ARG A 65 -7.86 2.16 -10.58
C ARG A 65 -8.12 1.43 -9.29
N ALA A 66 -8.88 2.08 -8.39
CA ALA A 66 -9.18 1.53 -7.08
C ALA A 66 -10.01 0.26 -7.17
N GLN A 67 -9.68 -0.73 -6.33
CA GLN A 67 -10.46 -1.96 -6.20
C GLN A 67 -10.70 -2.28 -4.73
N GLN A 68 -11.82 -2.94 -4.46
CA GLN A 68 -12.20 -3.33 -3.11
C GLN A 68 -11.41 -4.57 -2.68
N LEU A 69 -10.94 -4.56 -1.43
CA LEU A 69 -10.35 -5.74 -0.81
C LEU A 69 -11.42 -6.81 -0.62
N THR A 70 -11.10 -8.04 -0.97
CA THR A 70 -12.00 -9.19 -0.87
C THR A 70 -11.26 -10.37 -0.24
N GLN A 71 -12.02 -11.36 0.24
CA GLN A 71 -11.47 -12.61 0.74
C GLN A 71 -10.61 -13.30 -0.33
N GLU A 72 -11.05 -13.25 -1.58
CA GLU A 72 -10.32 -13.85 -2.70
C GLU A 72 -8.93 -13.19 -2.86
N LEU A 73 -8.86 -11.86 -2.79
CA LEU A 73 -7.58 -11.16 -2.86
C LEU A 73 -6.68 -11.54 -1.69
N MET A 74 -7.24 -11.64 -0.48
CA MET A 74 -6.47 -12.06 0.69
C MET A 74 -5.88 -13.46 0.52
N GLN A 75 -6.61 -14.36 -0.12
CA GLN A 75 -6.14 -15.71 -0.38
C GLN A 75 -5.07 -15.76 -1.46
N THR A 76 -5.17 -14.89 -2.47
CA THR A 76 -4.32 -14.90 -3.66
C THR A 76 -2.91 -14.40 -3.39
N PHE A 77 -2.76 -13.40 -2.51
CA PHE A 77 -1.47 -12.75 -2.29
C PHE A 77 -0.70 -13.39 -1.14
N ASP A 78 0.63 -13.38 -1.25
CA ASP A 78 1.53 -14.01 -0.28
C ASP A 78 1.79 -13.12 0.93
N LEU A 79 1.75 -11.80 0.72
CA LEU A 79 2.02 -10.79 1.73
C LEU A 79 1.04 -9.64 1.53
N VAL A 80 0.44 -9.17 2.62
CA VAL A 80 -0.53 -8.06 2.59
C VAL A 80 -0.03 -6.97 3.53
N LEU A 81 0.22 -5.79 2.97
CA LEU A 81 0.79 -4.66 3.70
C LEU A 81 -0.24 -3.56 3.86
N CYS A 82 -0.59 -3.23 5.09
CA CYS A 82 -1.50 -2.15 5.43
C CYS A 82 -0.75 -0.95 6.00
N MET A 83 -1.47 0.12 6.35
CA MET A 83 -0.85 1.42 6.65
C MET A 83 -0.69 1.69 8.14
N SER A 84 -1.47 1.04 9.01
CA SER A 84 -1.46 1.35 10.44
C SER A 84 -1.71 0.11 11.29
N LYS A 85 -1.39 0.23 12.59
CA LYS A 85 -1.67 -0.84 13.56
C LYS A 85 -3.15 -1.14 13.66
N ASP A 86 -4.00 -0.11 13.57
CA ASP A 86 -5.44 -0.30 13.64
C ASP A 86 -5.96 -1.10 12.44
N GLN A 87 -5.45 -0.81 11.25
CA GLN A 87 -5.79 -1.58 10.06
C GLN A 87 -5.29 -3.01 10.16
N GLU A 88 -4.09 -3.20 10.66
CA GLU A 88 -3.51 -4.53 10.86
C GLU A 88 -4.38 -5.37 11.79
N SER A 89 -4.79 -4.80 12.94
CA SER A 89 -5.64 -5.48 13.91
C SER A 89 -7.00 -5.83 13.31
N TRP A 90 -7.62 -4.87 12.61
CA TRP A 90 -8.91 -5.08 11.98
C TRP A 90 -8.85 -6.21 10.94
N MET A 91 -7.80 -6.19 10.11
CA MET A 91 -7.63 -7.20 9.07
C MET A 91 -7.39 -8.59 9.64
N LYS A 92 -6.59 -8.69 10.70
CA LYS A 92 -6.33 -9.97 11.36
C LYS A 92 -7.58 -10.55 12.02
N GLN A 93 -8.49 -9.70 12.48
CA GLN A 93 -9.79 -10.14 13.02
C GLN A 93 -10.74 -10.57 11.92
N ASN A 94 -10.83 -9.81 10.85
CA ASN A 94 -11.83 -10.01 9.80
C ASN A 94 -11.40 -11.01 8.73
N TYR A 95 -10.09 -11.25 8.62
CA TYR A 95 -9.50 -12.25 7.70
C TYR A 95 -8.61 -13.20 8.49
N SER A 96 -9.19 -13.80 9.53
CA SER A 96 -8.41 -14.56 10.51
C SER A 96 -7.63 -15.74 9.93
N SER A 97 -8.13 -16.35 8.86
CA SER A 97 -7.43 -17.47 8.21
C SER A 97 -6.18 -17.02 7.43
N GLN A 98 -6.08 -15.73 7.08
CA GLN A 98 -4.91 -15.15 6.40
C GLN A 98 -4.10 -14.22 7.30
N ARG A 99 -4.34 -14.22 8.60
CA ARG A 99 -3.72 -13.27 9.53
C ARG A 99 -2.19 -13.30 9.53
N GLY A 100 -1.61 -14.45 9.26
CA GLY A 100 -0.14 -14.61 9.27
C GLY A 100 0.59 -13.91 8.15
N LYS A 101 -0.12 -13.43 7.13
CA LYS A 101 0.48 -12.70 6.01
C LYS A 101 0.24 -11.19 6.08
N VAL A 102 -0.44 -10.69 7.12
CA VAL A 102 -0.77 -9.26 7.27
C VAL A 102 0.26 -8.57 8.14
N TYR A 103 0.88 -7.52 7.60
CA TYR A 103 1.85 -6.67 8.31
C TYR A 103 1.57 -5.21 7.97
N ARG A 104 1.97 -4.28 8.85
CA ARG A 104 2.07 -2.89 8.43
C ARG A 104 3.21 -2.75 7.43
N ILE A 105 3.04 -1.89 6.43
CA ILE A 105 4.16 -1.57 5.54
C ILE A 105 5.33 -0.96 6.34
N GLY A 106 5.02 -0.18 7.38
CA GLY A 106 6.02 0.41 8.28
C GLY A 106 6.46 -0.49 9.43
N HIS A 107 6.24 -1.80 9.35
CA HIS A 107 6.55 -2.74 10.42
C HIS A 107 8.01 -2.63 10.90
N TRP A 108 8.96 -2.62 9.97
CA TRP A 108 10.39 -2.64 10.30
C TRP A 108 10.93 -1.30 10.78
N ILE A 109 10.23 -0.21 10.51
CA ILE A 109 10.59 1.13 10.99
C ILE A 109 9.70 1.59 12.13
N ASN A 110 8.73 0.76 12.52
CA ASN A 110 7.76 1.01 13.59
C ASN A 110 7.01 2.33 13.39
N GLU A 111 6.50 2.55 12.19
CA GLU A 111 5.71 3.74 11.86
C GLU A 111 4.40 3.37 11.18
N ASN A 112 3.38 4.18 11.43
CA ASN A 112 2.15 4.17 10.66
C ASN A 112 2.28 5.19 9.54
N VAL A 113 1.54 4.98 8.43
CA VAL A 113 1.42 5.96 7.35
C VAL A 113 0.11 6.71 7.55
N ALA A 114 0.19 7.99 7.89
CA ALA A 114 -1.00 8.82 8.10
C ALA A 114 -1.76 9.03 6.79
N ASP A 115 -3.10 9.11 6.90
CA ASP A 115 -3.96 9.30 5.73
C ASP A 115 -3.97 10.77 5.28
N PRO A 116 -3.46 11.10 4.07
CA PRO A 116 -3.43 12.47 3.60
C PRO A 116 -4.71 12.92 2.89
N TYR A 117 -5.70 12.02 2.75
CA TYR A 117 -6.90 12.29 1.96
C TYR A 117 -7.62 13.55 2.42
N LYS A 118 -7.92 14.43 1.48
CA LYS A 118 -8.56 15.75 1.68
C LYS A 118 -7.71 16.75 2.46
N LEU A 119 -6.44 16.45 2.69
CA LEU A 119 -5.50 17.35 3.35
C LEU A 119 -4.64 18.07 2.31
N PRO A 120 -3.89 19.13 2.72
CA PRO A 120 -3.00 19.84 1.79
C PRO A 120 -1.90 18.95 1.22
N ILE A 121 -1.30 19.40 0.12
CA ILE A 121 -0.27 18.64 -0.61
C ILE A 121 0.93 18.24 0.26
N ASP A 122 1.30 19.06 1.24
CA ASP A 122 2.43 18.73 2.13
C ASP A 122 2.19 17.43 2.90
N LYS A 123 0.93 17.07 3.18
CA LYS A 123 0.59 15.80 3.83
C LYS A 123 0.81 14.61 2.92
N PHE A 124 0.64 14.80 1.62
CA PHE A 124 0.97 13.78 0.62
C PHE A 124 2.47 13.59 0.51
N TYR A 125 3.25 14.67 0.60
CA TYR A 125 4.71 14.58 0.65
C TYR A 125 5.19 13.82 1.89
N GLU A 126 4.59 14.08 3.05
CA GLU A 126 4.90 13.35 4.28
C GLU A 126 4.62 11.85 4.12
N SER A 127 3.44 11.50 3.61
CA SER A 127 3.06 10.10 3.36
C SER A 127 4.02 9.43 2.39
N ARG A 128 4.38 10.11 1.31
CA ARG A 128 5.33 9.63 0.32
C ARG A 128 6.67 9.29 0.97
N HIS A 129 7.18 10.16 1.82
CA HIS A 129 8.46 9.95 2.51
C HIS A 129 8.41 8.76 3.46
N VAL A 130 7.34 8.61 4.24
CA VAL A 130 7.18 7.46 5.13
C VAL A 130 7.09 6.18 4.31
N LEU A 131 6.30 6.18 3.24
CA LEU A 131 6.16 5.02 2.35
C LEU A 131 7.49 4.63 1.71
N SER A 132 8.28 5.62 1.30
CA SER A 132 9.61 5.36 0.72
C SER A 132 10.52 4.65 1.71
N ARG A 133 10.58 5.13 2.96
CA ARG A 133 11.39 4.50 4.01
C ARG A 133 10.86 3.11 4.36
N ALA A 134 9.54 2.96 4.41
CA ALA A 134 8.91 1.68 4.69
C ALA A 134 9.24 0.65 3.61
N VAL A 135 9.09 1.02 2.34
CA VAL A 135 9.42 0.15 1.20
C VAL A 135 10.90 -0.26 1.25
N GLU A 136 11.79 0.69 1.51
CA GLU A 136 13.23 0.39 1.64
C GLU A 136 13.48 -0.63 2.75
N SER A 137 12.75 -0.56 3.86
CA SER A 137 12.91 -1.47 4.99
C SER A 137 12.55 -2.92 4.66
N TRP A 138 11.74 -3.15 3.63
CA TRP A 138 11.35 -4.48 3.17
C TRP A 138 12.30 -5.08 2.14
N LYS A 139 13.24 -4.29 1.62
CA LYS A 139 14.10 -4.68 0.50
C LYS A 139 14.75 -6.05 0.68
N ASP A 140 15.43 -6.25 1.81
CA ASP A 140 16.14 -7.49 2.07
C ASP A 140 15.20 -8.64 2.43
N LYS A 141 13.99 -8.33 2.86
CA LYS A 141 12.98 -9.34 3.21
C LYS A 141 12.30 -9.92 1.98
N LEU A 142 12.30 -9.18 0.88
CA LEU A 142 11.61 -9.54 -0.36
C LEU A 142 12.56 -9.99 -1.47
N ALA A 143 13.83 -9.87 -1.22
CA ALA A 143 14.85 -10.25 -2.22
C ALA A 143 14.93 -11.77 -2.42
#